data_51745f2b211da01af6f7f4d9d664ce8f
#
_entry.id   51745f2b211da01af6f7f4d9d664ce8f
#
_cell.length_a   1.000
_cell.length_b   1.000
_cell.length_c   1.000
_cell.angle_alpha   90.00
_cell.angle_beta   90.00
_cell.angle_gamma   90.00
#
_symmetry.space_group_name_H-M   'P 1'
#
loop_
_entity.id
_entity.type
_entity.pdbx_description
1 polymer ?
#
loop_
_entity_poly.entity_id
_entity_poly.type
_entity_poly.pdbx_seq_one_letter_code
_entity_poly.pdbx_strand_id
1 'polypeptide(L)'
;MPKAREKHRILEAPNTTVFLLGNEAIARGAIEYGIGFAAAYPGTPSSEIVETLAAVASELGIHVEWSVNEKVAFEGAYAAAMSGVPSLVAMKHVGLNVAADPFMTSAYTGVEAGFIIVSADDPYMHSSQNEQDNRWYGLHAYIPVLEPCDPQEAKDLTYVGLEFSEKLHHPFMLRSVTRVSHVRAPVKLGEVRKPRVVGSFPRNPRRWAVIPEYARKMKLSLLERWKAVENHLAYLPYNRVEGDGRVLIIASGIGYTYAAEAVEMLRIKAKILKVASPVPLPRKLVEKAISDIEKVLVVEECDPVVELQVRAILQDIGLQVKVYGENILGRKGELTLDRVIEATAKVFEVPWTTPEVLKAPIEPPPRPPILCAGCPHRATFYALKIATKKLRVDPIYSGDIGCYSLGIAPPYEAQDVIIEMGGSIGLANGFAHTVKNRSVVAIIGDSTFFHAGLPPLINAVYNRAPVLVLVLDNETTGMTGFQPHPGTGVRADGTPGKKVYMERIAEAMGVDYVEIFDPYSVKKAIEAIERGLKVAMGGGIAVLIARRECSLNAVRSGRLGGAYQVDAIKCKKCMLCVNELACPAIIVENGAPKIMENICVGCGVCNEICPVKAFVKVR
;
A
#
# COMPACT_ATOMS: atom_id res chain seq x y z
N MET A 1 17.13 23.82 26.44
CA MET A 1 15.73 23.46 26.72
C MET A 1 15.22 22.74 25.48
N PRO A 2 14.67 21.53 25.55
CA PRO A 2 14.01 20.93 24.40
C PRO A 2 12.84 21.84 23.99
N LYS A 3 12.77 22.20 22.69
CA LYS A 3 11.59 22.90 22.17
C LYS A 3 10.37 22.10 22.58
N ALA A 4 9.38 22.74 23.19
CA ALA A 4 8.09 22.12 23.45
C ALA A 4 7.64 21.48 22.12
N ARG A 5 7.38 20.16 22.12
CA ARG A 5 6.83 19.50 20.93
C ARG A 5 5.53 20.19 20.59
N GLU A 6 5.49 20.80 19.42
CA GLU A 6 4.27 21.38 18.90
C GLU A 6 3.18 20.30 18.88
N LYS A 7 2.02 20.58 19.45
CA LYS A 7 0.93 19.61 19.55
C LYS A 7 0.52 19.18 18.14
N HIS A 8 0.46 17.88 17.91
CA HIS A 8 0.10 17.38 16.59
C HIS A 8 -1.34 17.80 16.24
N ARG A 9 -1.57 18.37 15.04
CA ARG A 9 -2.88 18.92 14.62
C ARG A 9 -4.04 17.94 14.75
N ILE A 10 -3.78 16.64 14.68
CA ILE A 10 -4.79 15.58 14.86
C ILE A 10 -5.36 15.55 16.30
N LEU A 11 -4.69 16.16 17.29
CA LEU A 11 -5.10 16.24 18.68
C LEU A 11 -5.72 17.60 19.05
N GLU A 12 -6.04 18.44 18.06
CA GLU A 12 -6.76 19.69 18.31
C GLU A 12 -8.11 19.46 19.01
N ALA A 13 -8.62 20.52 19.65
CA ALA A 13 -9.83 20.45 20.46
C ALA A 13 -11.08 20.04 19.66
N PRO A 14 -12.06 19.40 20.30
CA PRO A 14 -13.36 19.12 19.68
C PRO A 14 -14.03 20.39 19.14
N ASN A 15 -14.85 20.23 18.11
CA ASN A 15 -15.54 21.31 17.40
C ASN A 15 -14.64 22.31 16.66
N THR A 16 -13.33 22.10 16.61
CA THR A 16 -12.44 22.82 15.69
C THR A 16 -12.49 22.20 14.31
N THR A 17 -12.23 23.02 13.29
CA THR A 17 -12.06 22.53 11.91
C THR A 17 -10.58 22.57 11.56
N VAL A 18 -10.04 21.43 11.15
CA VAL A 18 -8.61 21.26 10.80
C VAL A 18 -8.49 20.75 9.38
N PHE A 19 -7.48 21.21 8.65
CA PHE A 19 -7.21 20.75 7.30
C PHE A 19 -6.43 19.43 7.35
N LEU A 20 -7.12 18.31 7.17
CA LEU A 20 -6.56 16.96 7.27
C LEU A 20 -6.50 16.25 5.92
N LEU A 21 -5.49 15.40 5.77
CA LEU A 21 -5.45 14.37 4.74
C LEU A 21 -6.52 13.31 5.03
N GLY A 22 -7.07 12.64 4.01
CA GLY A 22 -8.04 11.56 4.26
C GLY A 22 -7.51 10.49 5.21
N ASN A 23 -6.25 10.08 5.06
CA ASN A 23 -5.60 9.14 5.99
C ASN A 23 -5.45 9.69 7.41
N GLU A 24 -5.15 10.99 7.57
CA GLU A 24 -5.12 11.65 8.89
C GLU A 24 -6.53 11.71 9.50
N ALA A 25 -7.54 11.89 8.68
CA ALA A 25 -8.94 11.89 9.10
C ALA A 25 -9.40 10.51 9.59
N ILE A 26 -9.03 9.43 8.89
CA ILE A 26 -9.26 8.04 9.35
C ILE A 26 -8.62 7.83 10.73
N ALA A 27 -7.34 8.20 10.89
CA ALA A 27 -6.64 8.12 12.16
C ALA A 27 -7.35 8.91 13.25
N ARG A 28 -7.84 10.13 12.95
CA ARG A 28 -8.63 10.95 13.90
C ARG A 28 -9.94 10.27 14.29
N GLY A 29 -10.68 9.69 13.36
CA GLY A 29 -11.91 8.94 13.66
C GLY A 29 -11.69 7.79 14.64
N ALA A 30 -10.58 7.07 14.46
CA ALA A 30 -10.17 6.00 15.36
C ALA A 30 -9.80 6.52 16.77
N ILE A 31 -9.08 7.66 16.85
CA ILE A 31 -8.76 8.33 18.12
C ILE A 31 -10.03 8.82 18.83
N GLU A 32 -10.97 9.42 18.09
CA GLU A 32 -12.25 9.87 18.66
C GLU A 32 -13.04 8.71 19.27
N TYR A 33 -12.99 7.52 18.66
CA TYR A 33 -13.62 6.32 19.22
C TYR A 33 -12.90 5.78 20.47
N GLY A 34 -11.61 6.04 20.62
CA GLY A 34 -10.79 5.57 21.74
C GLY A 34 -10.19 4.20 21.50
N ILE A 35 -9.60 3.98 20.31
CA ILE A 35 -8.85 2.74 20.04
C ILE A 35 -7.67 2.58 21.00
N GLY A 36 -7.33 1.32 21.32
CA GLY A 36 -6.18 0.98 22.15
C GLY A 36 -5.05 0.32 21.38
N PHE A 37 -5.33 -0.19 20.17
CA PHE A 37 -4.37 -0.91 19.34
C PHE A 37 -4.51 -0.53 17.86
N ALA A 38 -3.37 -0.31 17.19
CA ALA A 38 -3.33 -0.14 15.74
C ALA A 38 -2.11 -0.84 15.15
N ALA A 39 -2.29 -1.50 14.01
CA ALA A 39 -1.22 -2.19 13.28
C ALA A 39 -1.36 -2.02 11.77
N ALA A 40 -0.23 -2.06 11.07
CA ALA A 40 -0.19 -2.10 9.61
C ALA A 40 1.11 -2.73 9.10
N TYR A 41 1.13 -3.06 7.81
CA TYR A 41 2.34 -3.10 7.02
C TYR A 41 2.34 -1.91 6.05
N PRO A 42 3.50 -1.23 5.82
CA PRO A 42 3.53 -0.02 4.99
C PRO A 42 3.10 -0.28 3.54
N GLY A 43 2.11 0.47 3.07
CA GLY A 43 1.58 0.37 1.71
C GLY A 43 0.84 1.63 1.28
N THR A 44 1.25 2.27 0.17
CA THR A 44 0.55 3.41 -0.40
C THR A 44 -0.72 2.94 -1.13
N PRO A 45 -1.93 3.49 -0.82
CA PRO A 45 -2.19 4.77 -0.18
C PRO A 45 -2.64 4.71 1.30
N SER A 46 -2.20 3.76 2.14
CA SER A 46 -2.68 3.60 3.54
C SER A 46 -1.65 3.98 4.62
N SER A 47 -0.36 4.17 4.27
CA SER A 47 0.73 4.29 5.26
C SER A 47 0.54 5.42 6.26
N GLU A 48 0.04 6.59 5.82
CA GLU A 48 -0.10 7.78 6.65
C GLU A 48 -1.11 7.60 7.80
N ILE A 49 -2.00 6.59 7.73
CA ILE A 49 -2.94 6.28 8.82
C ILE A 49 -2.17 5.89 10.07
N VAL A 50 -1.31 4.87 9.95
CA VAL A 50 -0.54 4.36 11.10
C VAL A 50 0.65 5.25 11.45
N GLU A 51 1.25 5.96 10.47
CA GLU A 51 2.23 7.02 10.75
C GLU A 51 1.65 8.10 11.66
N THR A 52 0.44 8.55 11.35
CA THR A 52 -0.28 9.56 12.14
C THR A 52 -0.58 9.06 13.55
N LEU A 53 -1.06 7.82 13.69
CA LEU A 53 -1.31 7.20 15.00
C LEU A 53 -0.01 7.00 15.79
N ALA A 54 1.07 6.57 15.14
CA ALA A 54 2.37 6.38 15.77
C ALA A 54 2.96 7.68 16.32
N ALA A 55 2.76 8.79 15.60
CA ALA A 55 3.24 10.12 16.03
C ALA A 55 2.62 10.58 17.36
N VAL A 56 1.41 10.12 17.69
CA VAL A 56 0.66 10.49 18.91
C VAL A 56 0.49 9.35 19.91
N ALA A 57 1.01 8.16 19.59
CA ALA A 57 0.81 6.93 20.37
C ALA A 57 1.22 7.09 21.84
N SER A 58 2.38 7.69 22.09
CA SER A 58 2.90 7.92 23.45
C SER A 58 2.03 8.90 24.26
N GLU A 59 1.47 9.94 23.60
CA GLU A 59 0.62 10.93 24.27
C GLU A 59 -0.74 10.31 24.66
N LEU A 60 -1.28 9.45 23.80
CA LEU A 60 -2.56 8.77 24.01
C LEU A 60 -2.43 7.49 24.85
N GLY A 61 -1.22 6.96 25.02
CA GLY A 61 -0.98 5.68 25.70
C GLY A 61 -1.52 4.47 24.94
N ILE A 62 -1.60 4.53 23.61
CA ILE A 62 -2.06 3.45 22.75
C ILE A 62 -0.89 2.65 22.18
N HIS A 63 -1.13 1.38 21.83
CA HIS A 63 -0.15 0.58 21.11
C HIS A 63 -0.28 0.76 19.60
N VAL A 64 0.83 1.12 18.95
CA VAL A 64 0.89 1.25 17.49
C VAL A 64 2.12 0.51 16.97
N GLU A 65 1.94 -0.33 15.96
CA GLU A 65 3.05 -1.09 15.40
C GLU A 65 3.06 -1.16 13.87
N TRP A 66 4.26 -1.22 13.31
CA TRP A 66 4.52 -1.73 11.97
C TRP A 66 4.83 -3.22 12.09
N SER A 67 3.89 -4.03 11.66
CA SER A 67 4.04 -5.50 11.66
C SER A 67 4.89 -5.96 10.48
N VAL A 68 5.38 -7.19 10.52
CA VAL A 68 6.24 -7.74 9.46
C VAL A 68 5.49 -7.93 8.14
N ASN A 69 4.18 -8.19 8.19
CA ASN A 69 3.28 -8.23 7.04
C ASN A 69 1.83 -7.99 7.48
N GLU A 70 0.93 -7.89 6.51
CA GLU A 70 -0.48 -7.57 6.74
C GLU A 70 -1.23 -8.67 7.49
N LYS A 71 -0.85 -9.95 7.29
CA LYS A 71 -1.44 -11.07 8.04
C LYS A 71 -1.16 -10.92 9.53
N VAL A 72 0.09 -10.66 9.91
CA VAL A 72 0.49 -10.46 11.31
C VAL A 72 -0.14 -9.20 11.89
N ALA A 73 -0.21 -8.10 11.12
CA ALA A 73 -0.90 -6.89 11.51
C ALA A 73 -2.39 -7.15 11.81
N PHE A 74 -3.05 -7.88 10.92
CA PHE A 74 -4.45 -8.26 11.10
C PHE A 74 -4.65 -9.10 12.36
N GLU A 75 -3.85 -10.15 12.54
CA GLU A 75 -3.92 -11.05 13.69
C GLU A 75 -3.73 -10.31 15.02
N GLY A 76 -2.78 -9.37 15.09
CA GLY A 76 -2.54 -8.55 16.27
C GLY A 76 -3.71 -7.64 16.62
N ALA A 77 -4.21 -6.88 15.64
CA ALA A 77 -5.36 -5.99 15.83
C ALA A 77 -6.65 -6.77 16.13
N TYR A 78 -6.84 -7.90 15.47
CA TYR A 78 -7.99 -8.77 15.72
C TYR A 78 -7.95 -9.39 17.12
N ALA A 79 -6.79 -9.84 17.59
CA ALA A 79 -6.62 -10.34 18.96
C ALA A 79 -6.92 -9.26 20.01
N ALA A 80 -6.55 -8.00 19.76
CA ALA A 80 -6.93 -6.86 20.59
C ALA A 80 -8.45 -6.71 20.65
N ALA A 81 -9.15 -6.75 19.49
CA ALA A 81 -10.60 -6.68 19.45
C ALA A 81 -11.29 -7.87 20.14
N MET A 82 -10.75 -9.09 20.01
CA MET A 82 -11.23 -10.27 20.73
C MET A 82 -11.09 -10.13 22.25
N SER A 83 -10.11 -9.40 22.71
CA SER A 83 -9.88 -9.16 24.15
C SER A 83 -10.61 -7.93 24.70
N GLY A 84 -11.46 -7.29 23.91
CA GLY A 84 -12.25 -6.11 24.33
C GLY A 84 -11.53 -4.76 24.18
N VAL A 85 -10.42 -4.72 23.44
CA VAL A 85 -9.68 -3.49 23.11
C VAL A 85 -10.04 -3.06 21.68
N PRO A 86 -10.65 -1.90 21.47
CA PRO A 86 -10.95 -1.41 20.14
C PRO A 86 -9.69 -1.23 19.32
N SER A 87 -9.73 -1.67 18.07
CA SER A 87 -8.51 -1.75 17.26
C SER A 87 -8.74 -1.41 15.79
N LEU A 88 -7.65 -1.01 15.15
CA LEU A 88 -7.58 -0.70 13.72
C LEU A 88 -6.44 -1.49 13.08
N VAL A 89 -6.70 -2.08 11.91
CA VAL A 89 -5.65 -2.55 11.00
C VAL A 89 -5.77 -1.83 9.67
N ALA A 90 -4.65 -1.35 9.13
CA ALA A 90 -4.63 -0.67 7.83
C ALA A 90 -3.70 -1.37 6.86
N MET A 91 -4.14 -1.44 5.60
CA MET A 91 -3.38 -2.03 4.52
C MET A 91 -3.82 -1.51 3.16
N LYS A 92 -2.92 -1.61 2.20
CA LYS A 92 -3.22 -1.45 0.79
C LYS A 92 -4.08 -2.62 0.29
N HIS A 93 -4.81 -2.45 -0.83
CA HIS A 93 -5.67 -3.51 -1.38
C HIS A 93 -4.97 -4.84 -1.58
N VAL A 94 -3.75 -4.87 -2.10
CA VAL A 94 -2.98 -6.12 -2.28
C VAL A 94 -2.52 -6.72 -0.94
N GLY A 95 -2.41 -5.91 0.12
CA GLY A 95 -2.12 -6.39 1.46
C GLY A 95 -3.27 -7.21 2.05
N LEU A 96 -4.51 -6.95 1.62
CA LEU A 96 -5.65 -7.78 2.02
C LEU A 96 -5.54 -9.21 1.48
N ASN A 97 -4.89 -9.40 0.33
CA ASN A 97 -4.59 -10.75 -0.17
C ASN A 97 -3.68 -11.52 0.80
N VAL A 98 -2.69 -10.84 1.40
CA VAL A 98 -1.79 -11.44 2.40
C VAL A 98 -2.53 -11.77 3.70
N ALA A 99 -3.50 -10.95 4.09
CA ALA A 99 -4.34 -11.11 5.28
C ALA A 99 -5.66 -11.88 5.01
N ALA A 100 -5.84 -12.46 3.81
CA ALA A 100 -7.13 -13.02 3.38
C ALA A 100 -7.66 -14.11 4.31
N ASP A 101 -6.81 -15.04 4.78
CA ASP A 101 -7.26 -16.16 5.63
C ASP A 101 -7.81 -15.68 6.98
N PRO A 102 -7.09 -14.90 7.81
CA PRO A 102 -7.68 -14.36 9.04
C PRO A 102 -8.84 -13.38 8.76
N PHE A 103 -8.83 -12.64 7.65
CA PHE A 103 -9.95 -11.78 7.25
C PHE A 103 -11.23 -12.59 7.08
N MET A 104 -11.21 -13.65 6.26
CA MET A 104 -12.36 -14.54 6.03
C MET A 104 -12.87 -15.18 7.32
N THR A 105 -11.95 -15.63 8.17
CA THR A 105 -12.27 -16.37 9.37
C THR A 105 -12.79 -15.47 10.51
N SER A 106 -12.38 -14.20 10.55
CA SER A 106 -12.81 -13.24 11.58
C SER A 106 -14.32 -13.01 11.60
N ALA A 107 -14.98 -13.10 10.46
CA ALA A 107 -16.42 -12.98 10.36
C ALA A 107 -17.18 -14.13 11.06
N TYR A 108 -16.57 -15.31 11.13
CA TYR A 108 -17.18 -16.48 11.81
C TYR A 108 -17.24 -16.28 13.32
N THR A 109 -16.15 -15.90 13.93
CA THR A 109 -16.02 -15.75 15.39
C THR A 109 -16.56 -14.41 15.89
N GLY A 110 -16.55 -13.38 15.04
CA GLY A 110 -16.88 -12.00 15.43
C GLY A 110 -15.84 -11.36 16.34
N VAL A 111 -16.22 -10.31 17.03
CA VAL A 111 -15.36 -9.49 17.91
C VAL A 111 -16.05 -9.18 19.24
N GLU A 112 -15.28 -8.73 20.26
CA GLU A 112 -15.80 -8.22 21.53
C GLU A 112 -15.80 -6.69 21.58
N ALA A 113 -14.82 -6.04 20.93
CA ALA A 113 -14.73 -4.59 20.81
C ALA A 113 -14.75 -4.16 19.35
N GLY A 114 -14.83 -2.86 19.10
CA GLY A 114 -14.81 -2.31 17.76
C GLY A 114 -13.54 -2.71 17.00
N PHE A 115 -13.69 -3.29 15.83
CA PHE A 115 -12.61 -3.68 14.93
C PHE A 115 -12.88 -3.13 13.53
N ILE A 116 -12.00 -2.23 13.09
CA ILE A 116 -12.06 -1.64 11.76
C ILE A 116 -10.86 -2.06 10.92
N ILE A 117 -11.14 -2.56 9.74
CA ILE A 117 -10.16 -3.00 8.75
C ILE A 117 -10.14 -1.94 7.65
N VAL A 118 -9.07 -1.17 7.54
CA VAL A 118 -8.95 -0.17 6.48
C VAL A 118 -8.24 -0.81 5.29
N SER A 119 -8.98 -0.95 4.18
CA SER A 119 -8.43 -1.33 2.87
C SER A 119 -8.35 -0.08 2.00
N ALA A 120 -7.14 0.31 1.61
CA ALA A 120 -6.93 1.45 0.72
C ALA A 120 -6.65 0.96 -0.70
N ASP A 121 -7.66 1.12 -1.56
CA ASP A 121 -7.60 0.72 -2.96
C ASP A 121 -6.90 1.80 -3.81
N ASP A 122 -6.28 1.38 -4.90
CA ASP A 122 -5.52 2.25 -5.80
C ASP A 122 -6.04 2.11 -7.25
N PRO A 123 -7.24 2.69 -7.54
CA PRO A 123 -7.80 2.71 -8.88
C PRO A 123 -6.81 3.27 -9.90
N TYR A 124 -6.70 2.63 -11.05
CA TYR A 124 -5.72 2.94 -12.09
C TYR A 124 -4.26 2.71 -11.70
N MET A 125 -3.98 2.07 -10.58
CA MET A 125 -2.63 1.60 -10.21
C MET A 125 -1.56 2.71 -10.19
N HIS A 126 -1.85 3.84 -9.55
CA HIS A 126 -0.87 4.94 -9.44
C HIS A 126 0.43 4.52 -8.77
N SER A 127 0.36 3.57 -7.84
CA SER A 127 1.51 3.03 -7.10
C SER A 127 1.42 1.52 -6.85
N SER A 128 0.64 0.79 -7.63
CA SER A 128 0.33 -0.62 -7.41
C SER A 128 0.65 -1.49 -8.61
N GLN A 129 0.95 -2.76 -8.37
CA GLN A 129 1.22 -3.75 -9.42
C GLN A 129 -0.05 -4.24 -10.14
N ASN A 130 -1.22 -4.07 -9.55
CA ASN A 130 -2.51 -4.38 -10.15
C ASN A 130 -3.62 -3.50 -9.54
N GLU A 131 -4.79 -3.54 -10.15
CA GLU A 131 -6.02 -2.93 -9.64
C GLU A 131 -6.90 -4.04 -9.04
N GLN A 132 -7.44 -3.79 -7.85
CA GLN A 132 -8.39 -4.69 -7.17
C GLN A 132 -9.47 -3.85 -6.50
N ASP A 133 -10.69 -4.35 -6.55
CA ASP A 133 -11.82 -3.80 -5.81
C ASP A 133 -12.10 -4.66 -4.57
N ASN A 134 -11.66 -4.21 -3.42
CA ASN A 134 -11.77 -4.99 -2.19
C ASN A 134 -13.20 -5.04 -1.60
N ARG A 135 -14.18 -4.37 -2.21
CA ARG A 135 -15.60 -4.60 -1.88
C ARG A 135 -16.02 -6.06 -2.14
N TRP A 136 -15.39 -6.73 -3.12
CA TRP A 136 -15.59 -8.17 -3.34
C TRP A 136 -15.16 -9.02 -2.17
N TYR A 137 -14.06 -8.65 -1.50
CA TYR A 137 -13.65 -9.32 -0.27
C TYR A 137 -14.71 -9.18 0.83
N GLY A 138 -15.25 -7.98 1.00
CA GLY A 138 -16.33 -7.72 1.96
C GLY A 138 -17.55 -8.59 1.69
N LEU A 139 -18.00 -8.66 0.44
CA LEU A 139 -19.15 -9.46 0.03
C LEU A 139 -18.90 -10.97 0.21
N HIS A 140 -17.71 -11.45 -0.18
CA HIS A 140 -17.34 -12.86 -0.08
C HIS A 140 -17.19 -13.33 1.38
N ALA A 141 -16.60 -12.50 2.25
CA ALA A 141 -16.37 -12.80 3.66
C ALA A 141 -17.55 -12.50 4.57
N TYR A 142 -18.63 -11.88 4.08
CA TYR A 142 -19.70 -11.32 4.92
C TYR A 142 -19.19 -10.24 5.89
N ILE A 143 -18.25 -9.42 5.46
CA ILE A 143 -17.75 -8.26 6.22
C ILE A 143 -18.29 -6.99 5.56
N PRO A 144 -19.08 -6.16 6.30
CA PRO A 144 -19.66 -4.96 5.73
C PRO A 144 -18.58 -3.94 5.37
N VAL A 145 -18.81 -3.22 4.27
CA VAL A 145 -17.92 -2.20 3.75
C VAL A 145 -18.55 -0.83 3.90
N LEU A 146 -17.82 0.09 4.50
CA LEU A 146 -18.10 1.52 4.51
C LEU A 146 -17.16 2.22 3.54
N GLU A 147 -17.68 3.14 2.75
CA GLU A 147 -16.93 3.82 1.70
C GLU A 147 -17.13 5.33 1.77
N PRO A 148 -16.13 6.10 2.29
CA PRO A 148 -16.22 7.55 2.42
C PRO A 148 -16.06 8.25 1.06
N CYS A 149 -16.74 9.40 0.90
CA CYS A 149 -16.64 10.23 -0.30
C CYS A 149 -15.63 11.38 -0.15
N ASP A 150 -15.23 11.72 1.06
CA ASP A 150 -14.32 12.81 1.40
C ASP A 150 -13.62 12.58 2.76
N PRO A 151 -12.65 13.43 3.17
CA PRO A 151 -11.96 13.30 4.46
C PRO A 151 -12.86 13.44 5.68
N GLN A 152 -13.94 14.24 5.62
CA GLN A 152 -14.89 14.32 6.75
C GLN A 152 -15.57 12.98 6.98
N GLU A 153 -16.09 12.37 5.92
CA GLU A 153 -16.68 11.02 6.02
C GLU A 153 -15.66 9.95 6.34
N ALA A 154 -14.42 10.08 5.88
CA ALA A 154 -13.36 9.15 6.24
C ALA A 154 -13.16 9.10 7.77
N LYS A 155 -13.20 10.25 8.44
CA LYS A 155 -13.20 10.33 9.91
C LYS A 155 -14.47 9.73 10.53
N ASP A 156 -15.61 10.18 10.06
CA ASP A 156 -16.90 9.85 10.66
C ASP A 156 -17.24 8.36 10.48
N LEU A 157 -17.03 7.81 9.29
CA LEU A 157 -17.29 6.39 9.00
C LEU A 157 -16.30 5.46 9.70
N THR A 158 -15.07 5.91 9.99
CA THR A 158 -14.14 5.15 10.84
C THR A 158 -14.71 5.01 12.26
N TYR A 159 -15.19 6.12 12.83
CA TYR A 159 -15.84 6.10 14.14
C TYR A 159 -17.09 5.21 14.16
N VAL A 160 -17.99 5.40 13.20
CA VAL A 160 -19.24 4.63 13.07
C VAL A 160 -18.96 3.15 12.82
N GLY A 161 -17.96 2.82 12.00
CA GLY A 161 -17.54 1.44 11.74
C GLY A 161 -17.09 0.72 13.01
N LEU A 162 -16.29 1.39 13.85
CA LEU A 162 -15.90 0.89 15.16
C LEU A 162 -17.09 0.71 16.11
N GLU A 163 -18.01 1.68 16.14
CA GLU A 163 -19.22 1.64 16.97
C GLU A 163 -20.16 0.49 16.55
N PHE A 164 -20.40 0.33 15.25
CA PHE A 164 -21.23 -0.76 14.74
C PHE A 164 -20.55 -2.12 14.90
N SER A 165 -19.24 -2.18 14.71
CA SER A 165 -18.47 -3.39 14.94
C SER A 165 -18.64 -3.90 16.37
N GLU A 166 -18.50 -3.03 17.36
CA GLU A 166 -18.69 -3.39 18.77
C GLU A 166 -20.14 -3.76 19.07
N LYS A 167 -21.11 -2.96 18.62
CA LYS A 167 -22.55 -3.16 18.87
C LYS A 167 -23.06 -4.48 18.25
N LEU A 168 -22.55 -4.84 17.08
CA LEU A 168 -23.01 -6.02 16.33
C LEU A 168 -22.10 -7.24 16.50
N HIS A 169 -21.03 -7.09 17.30
CA HIS A 169 -20.00 -8.11 17.48
C HIS A 169 -19.46 -8.66 16.16
N HIS A 170 -19.20 -7.75 15.19
CA HIS A 170 -18.84 -8.12 13.82
C HIS A 170 -17.75 -7.19 13.27
N PRO A 171 -16.72 -7.71 12.59
CA PRO A 171 -15.69 -6.86 11.98
C PRO A 171 -16.30 -5.98 10.88
N PHE A 172 -15.80 -4.75 10.70
CA PHE A 172 -16.18 -3.83 9.65
C PHE A 172 -14.97 -3.44 8.81
N MET A 173 -15.16 -3.26 7.51
CA MET A 173 -14.13 -2.74 6.61
C MET A 173 -14.47 -1.30 6.21
N LEU A 174 -13.49 -0.41 6.27
CA LEU A 174 -13.52 0.90 5.63
C LEU A 174 -12.69 0.80 4.35
N ARG A 175 -13.34 0.94 3.20
CA ARG A 175 -12.66 1.04 1.91
C ARG A 175 -12.41 2.52 1.60
N SER A 176 -11.15 2.90 1.50
CA SER A 176 -10.75 4.20 0.96
C SER A 176 -10.14 3.99 -0.43
N VAL A 177 -10.11 5.04 -1.23
CA VAL A 177 -9.41 5.04 -2.53
C VAL A 177 -8.36 6.14 -2.53
N THR A 178 -7.36 6.05 -3.41
CA THR A 178 -6.24 7.01 -3.49
C THR A 178 -6.71 8.46 -3.45
N ARG A 179 -7.80 8.80 -4.15
CA ARG A 179 -8.35 10.17 -4.19
C ARG A 179 -8.87 10.64 -2.84
N VAL A 180 -9.49 9.77 -2.06
CA VAL A 180 -9.97 10.11 -0.71
C VAL A 180 -8.82 10.08 0.29
N SER A 181 -7.96 9.08 0.22
CA SER A 181 -6.82 8.91 1.14
C SER A 181 -5.85 10.09 1.10
N HIS A 182 -5.57 10.64 -0.09
CA HIS A 182 -4.53 11.66 -0.31
C HIS A 182 -5.05 13.08 -0.58
N VAL A 183 -6.37 13.31 -0.56
CA VAL A 183 -6.92 14.66 -0.62
C VAL A 183 -6.90 15.31 0.76
N ARG A 184 -6.67 16.61 0.80
CA ARG A 184 -6.80 17.43 2.02
C ARG A 184 -8.08 18.25 1.95
N ALA A 185 -8.83 18.23 3.06
CA ALA A 185 -10.05 19.03 3.20
C ALA A 185 -10.23 19.52 4.64
N PRO A 186 -11.11 20.51 4.87
CA PRO A 186 -11.53 20.89 6.22
C PRO A 186 -12.29 19.73 6.87
N VAL A 187 -11.85 19.32 8.06
CA VAL A 187 -12.48 18.25 8.85
C VAL A 187 -12.85 18.79 10.22
N LYS A 188 -14.13 18.72 10.57
CA LYS A 188 -14.62 19.07 11.90
C LYS A 188 -14.31 17.93 12.86
N LEU A 189 -13.61 18.24 13.95
CA LEU A 189 -13.18 17.27 14.95
C LEU A 189 -14.28 17.02 15.99
N GLY A 190 -14.42 15.76 16.40
CA GLY A 190 -15.31 15.32 17.47
C GLY A 190 -14.58 15.14 18.81
N GLU A 191 -15.33 14.71 19.82
CA GLU A 191 -14.83 14.39 21.16
C GLU A 191 -13.91 13.17 21.13
N VAL A 192 -12.78 13.24 21.83
CA VAL A 192 -11.86 12.11 21.98
C VAL A 192 -12.24 11.30 23.21
N ARG A 193 -12.64 10.05 23.01
CA ARG A 193 -12.88 9.13 24.12
C ARG A 193 -11.55 8.64 24.70
N LYS A 194 -11.56 8.34 26.00
CA LYS A 194 -10.39 7.73 26.65
C LYS A 194 -10.10 6.38 26.00
N PRO A 195 -8.86 6.12 25.54
CA PRO A 195 -8.49 4.85 24.93
C PRO A 195 -8.69 3.67 25.89
N ARG A 196 -9.23 2.58 25.36
CA ARG A 196 -9.27 1.28 26.06
C ARG A 196 -8.03 0.49 25.64
N VAL A 197 -7.05 0.42 26.51
CA VAL A 197 -5.74 -0.22 26.22
C VAL A 197 -5.54 -1.55 26.97
N VAL A 198 -6.44 -1.90 27.87
CA VAL A 198 -6.41 -3.14 28.63
C VAL A 198 -7.69 -3.90 28.39
N GLY A 199 -7.55 -5.13 27.94
CA GLY A 199 -8.64 -6.04 27.70
C GLY A 199 -8.65 -7.24 28.65
N SER A 200 -9.61 -8.13 28.44
CA SER A 200 -9.68 -9.45 29.08
C SER A 200 -10.09 -10.49 28.03
N PHE A 201 -9.57 -11.69 28.16
CA PHE A 201 -9.93 -12.76 27.24
C PHE A 201 -10.53 -13.94 27.99
N PRO A 202 -11.86 -14.00 28.17
CA PRO A 202 -12.52 -15.12 28.80
C PRO A 202 -12.41 -16.37 27.91
N ARG A 203 -11.96 -17.47 28.51
CA ARG A 203 -11.78 -18.73 27.78
C ARG A 203 -13.12 -19.28 27.28
N ASN A 204 -13.30 -19.29 25.97
CA ASN A 204 -14.48 -19.86 25.31
C ASN A 204 -14.08 -20.52 23.98
N PRO A 205 -13.54 -21.78 24.00
CA PRO A 205 -13.14 -22.45 22.78
C PRO A 205 -14.27 -22.63 21.75
N ARG A 206 -15.52 -22.76 22.21
CA ARG A 206 -16.66 -22.91 21.30
C ARG A 206 -16.93 -21.68 20.44
N ARG A 207 -16.49 -20.50 20.91
CA ARG A 207 -16.59 -19.25 20.17
C ARG A 207 -15.33 -18.95 19.34
N TRP A 208 -14.16 -19.30 19.85
CA TRP A 208 -12.89 -18.82 19.29
C TRP A 208 -12.11 -19.87 18.50
N ALA A 209 -12.36 -21.16 18.72
CA ALA A 209 -11.67 -22.23 18.00
C ALA A 209 -12.45 -22.64 16.74
N VAL A 210 -11.94 -22.26 15.57
CA VAL A 210 -12.59 -22.51 14.28
C VAL A 210 -12.22 -23.93 13.81
N ILE A 211 -12.92 -24.92 14.39
CA ILE A 211 -12.87 -26.32 13.96
C ILE A 211 -14.22 -26.71 13.35
N PRO A 212 -14.31 -27.75 12.50
CA PRO A 212 -15.53 -28.07 11.75
C PRO A 212 -16.81 -28.12 12.58
N GLU A 213 -16.73 -28.68 13.78
CA GLU A 213 -17.88 -28.79 14.69
C GLU A 213 -18.43 -27.43 15.11
N TYR A 214 -17.54 -26.51 15.49
CA TYR A 214 -17.92 -25.16 15.95
C TYR A 214 -18.19 -24.23 14.78
N ALA A 215 -17.43 -24.34 13.70
CA ALA A 215 -17.56 -23.51 12.50
C ALA A 215 -18.95 -23.61 11.86
N ARG A 216 -19.58 -24.80 11.87
CA ARG A 216 -20.96 -24.97 11.40
C ARG A 216 -21.97 -24.12 12.17
N LYS A 217 -21.80 -24.02 13.50
CA LYS A 217 -22.65 -23.16 14.35
C LYS A 217 -22.32 -21.68 14.16
N MET A 218 -21.02 -21.36 14.05
CA MET A 218 -20.57 -20.01 13.77
C MET A 218 -21.12 -19.50 12.45
N LYS A 219 -21.24 -20.36 11.41
CA LYS A 219 -21.83 -19.96 10.12
C LYS A 219 -23.29 -19.53 10.27
N LEU A 220 -24.08 -20.21 11.08
CA LEU A 220 -25.48 -19.83 11.34
C LEU A 220 -25.53 -18.45 12.03
N SER A 221 -24.73 -18.28 13.08
CA SER A 221 -24.62 -16.99 13.79
C SER A 221 -24.09 -15.87 12.90
N LEU A 222 -23.16 -16.17 11.99
CA LEU A 222 -22.67 -15.21 10.98
C LEU A 222 -23.81 -14.71 10.10
N LEU A 223 -24.66 -15.61 9.59
CA LEU A 223 -25.78 -15.23 8.72
C LEU A 223 -26.82 -14.38 9.47
N GLU A 224 -27.06 -14.66 10.75
CA GLU A 224 -27.91 -13.83 11.61
C GLU A 224 -27.31 -12.43 11.81
N ARG A 225 -26.01 -12.34 12.13
CA ARG A 225 -25.30 -11.04 12.25
C ARG A 225 -25.30 -10.27 10.94
N TRP A 226 -25.10 -10.96 9.81
CA TRP A 226 -25.14 -10.32 8.49
C TRP A 226 -26.47 -9.62 8.21
N LYS A 227 -27.59 -10.32 8.51
CA LYS A 227 -28.93 -9.72 8.40
C LYS A 227 -29.14 -8.54 9.37
N ALA A 228 -28.60 -8.63 10.58
CA ALA A 228 -28.64 -7.52 11.53
C ALA A 228 -27.83 -6.32 11.04
N VAL A 229 -26.65 -6.57 10.47
CA VAL A 229 -25.80 -5.55 9.82
C VAL A 229 -26.55 -4.80 8.71
N GLU A 230 -27.14 -5.53 7.75
CA GLU A 230 -27.92 -4.92 6.66
C GLU A 230 -29.04 -4.02 7.19
N ASN A 231 -29.78 -4.49 8.21
CA ASN A 231 -30.82 -3.68 8.83
C ASN A 231 -30.30 -2.41 9.51
N HIS A 232 -29.12 -2.44 10.16
CA HIS A 232 -28.53 -1.25 10.78
C HIS A 232 -28.02 -0.27 9.72
N LEU A 233 -27.38 -0.77 8.66
CA LEU A 233 -26.88 0.05 7.56
C LEU A 233 -28.00 0.76 6.80
N ALA A 234 -29.21 0.20 6.76
CA ALA A 234 -30.37 0.85 6.15
C ALA A 234 -30.76 2.18 6.84
N TYR A 235 -30.35 2.39 8.08
CA TYR A 235 -30.60 3.61 8.84
C TYR A 235 -29.33 4.43 9.11
N LEU A 236 -28.22 4.11 8.45
CA LEU A 236 -26.99 4.87 8.54
C LEU A 236 -27.23 6.30 7.99
N PRO A 237 -26.99 7.38 8.77
CA PRO A 237 -27.28 8.75 8.33
C PRO A 237 -26.52 9.19 7.08
N TYR A 238 -25.40 8.53 6.79
CA TYR A 238 -24.58 8.78 5.60
C TYR A 238 -25.15 8.13 4.33
N ASN A 239 -26.09 7.19 4.47
CA ASN A 239 -26.92 6.67 3.40
C ASN A 239 -28.17 7.56 3.29
N ARG A 240 -28.30 8.37 2.25
CA ARG A 240 -29.40 9.33 2.15
C ARG A 240 -29.85 9.55 0.72
N VAL A 241 -31.11 9.93 0.59
CA VAL A 241 -31.70 10.33 -0.70
C VAL A 241 -31.76 11.86 -0.72
N GLU A 242 -31.26 12.47 -1.76
CA GLU A 242 -31.22 13.90 -1.99
C GLU A 242 -31.87 14.26 -3.33
N GLY A 243 -32.39 15.48 -3.45
CA GLY A 243 -33.00 15.98 -4.67
C GLY A 243 -34.32 15.29 -5.02
N ASP A 244 -34.82 15.61 -6.22
CA ASP A 244 -36.03 15.06 -6.79
C ASP A 244 -35.86 14.84 -8.30
N GLY A 245 -36.70 13.98 -8.90
CA GLY A 245 -36.63 13.69 -10.34
C GLY A 245 -37.04 12.26 -10.67
N ARG A 246 -37.13 11.98 -11.96
CA ARG A 246 -37.52 10.66 -12.50
C ARG A 246 -36.30 9.80 -12.90
N VAL A 247 -35.11 10.34 -12.78
CA VAL A 247 -33.84 9.62 -12.94
C VAL A 247 -33.15 9.55 -11.57
N LEU A 248 -32.80 8.35 -11.15
CA LEU A 248 -32.09 8.09 -9.90
C LEU A 248 -30.61 7.85 -10.19
N ILE A 249 -29.75 8.63 -9.54
CA ILE A 249 -28.32 8.36 -9.50
C ILE A 249 -28.04 7.64 -8.17
N ILE A 250 -27.47 6.45 -8.23
CA ILE A 250 -26.99 5.71 -7.03
C ILE A 250 -25.48 5.81 -7.04
N ALA A 251 -24.89 6.45 -6.02
CA ALA A 251 -23.46 6.76 -6.02
C ALA A 251 -22.80 6.41 -4.68
N SER A 252 -21.62 5.78 -4.76
CA SER A 252 -20.80 5.41 -3.60
C SER A 252 -19.42 6.06 -3.64
N GLY A 253 -18.82 6.25 -2.46
CA GLY A 253 -17.48 6.79 -2.30
C GLY A 253 -17.26 8.09 -3.07
N ILE A 254 -16.10 8.24 -3.70
CA ILE A 254 -15.78 9.42 -4.52
C ILE A 254 -16.76 9.63 -5.67
N GLY A 255 -17.40 8.55 -6.15
CA GLY A 255 -18.42 8.62 -7.19
C GLY A 255 -19.61 9.51 -6.82
N TYR A 256 -19.96 9.57 -5.51
CA TYR A 256 -21.00 10.50 -5.05
C TYR A 256 -20.57 11.97 -5.22
N THR A 257 -19.34 12.31 -4.86
CA THR A 257 -18.84 13.69 -5.02
C THR A 257 -18.91 14.12 -6.48
N TYR A 258 -18.46 13.28 -7.40
CA TYR A 258 -18.52 13.57 -8.83
C TYR A 258 -19.96 13.61 -9.37
N ALA A 259 -20.85 12.74 -8.90
CA ALA A 259 -22.24 12.73 -9.31
C ALA A 259 -22.99 14.01 -8.86
N ALA A 260 -22.76 14.46 -7.63
CA ALA A 260 -23.35 15.69 -7.12
C ALA A 260 -22.88 16.92 -7.91
N GLU A 261 -21.58 17.02 -8.19
CA GLU A 261 -21.00 18.08 -9.00
C GLU A 261 -21.49 18.04 -10.45
N ALA A 262 -21.63 16.85 -11.04
CA ALA A 262 -22.16 16.67 -12.38
C ALA A 262 -23.62 17.17 -12.50
N VAL A 263 -24.47 16.87 -11.50
CA VAL A 263 -25.85 17.35 -11.44
C VAL A 263 -25.91 18.88 -11.37
N GLU A 264 -25.05 19.50 -10.57
CA GLU A 264 -24.95 20.95 -10.46
C GLU A 264 -24.45 21.59 -11.77
N MET A 265 -23.38 21.08 -12.37
CA MET A 265 -22.82 21.60 -13.62
C MET A 265 -23.78 21.48 -14.79
N LEU A 266 -24.51 20.37 -14.89
CA LEU A 266 -25.53 20.14 -15.93
C LEU A 266 -26.85 20.88 -15.66
N ARG A 267 -27.03 21.45 -14.46
CA ARG A 267 -28.24 22.13 -13.99
C ARG A 267 -29.52 21.29 -14.18
N ILE A 268 -29.40 19.99 -13.87
CA ILE A 268 -30.51 19.04 -14.04
C ILE A 268 -31.17 18.73 -12.68
N LYS A 269 -32.42 18.26 -12.74
CA LYS A 269 -33.11 17.70 -11.58
C LYS A 269 -32.86 16.21 -11.53
N ALA A 270 -32.19 15.75 -10.48
CA ALA A 270 -31.90 14.36 -10.25
C ALA A 270 -32.21 13.95 -8.80
N LYS A 271 -32.71 12.74 -8.62
CA LYS A 271 -32.75 12.11 -7.32
C LYS A 271 -31.41 11.38 -7.14
N ILE A 272 -30.69 11.64 -6.06
CA ILE A 272 -29.42 10.98 -5.75
C ILE A 272 -29.60 10.10 -4.51
N LEU A 273 -29.33 8.81 -4.64
CA LEU A 273 -29.12 7.92 -3.50
C LEU A 273 -27.61 7.84 -3.23
N LYS A 274 -27.17 8.54 -2.19
CA LYS A 274 -25.82 8.40 -1.67
C LYS A 274 -25.70 7.10 -0.89
N VAL A 275 -24.70 6.30 -1.21
CA VAL A 275 -24.41 5.01 -0.58
C VAL A 275 -23.05 5.07 0.11
N ALA A 276 -23.04 5.19 1.42
CA ALA A 276 -21.82 5.09 2.24
C ALA A 276 -21.54 3.66 2.71
N SER A 277 -22.47 2.73 2.50
CA SER A 277 -22.32 1.30 2.80
C SER A 277 -22.64 0.44 1.57
N PRO A 278 -21.68 0.29 0.64
CA PRO A 278 -21.90 -0.43 -0.61
C PRO A 278 -22.02 -1.95 -0.42
N VAL A 279 -21.60 -2.51 0.71
CA VAL A 279 -21.66 -3.96 1.00
C VAL A 279 -22.06 -4.19 2.46
N PRO A 280 -23.15 -4.92 2.73
CA PRO A 280 -24.22 -5.16 1.78
C PRO A 280 -24.93 -3.86 1.42
N LEU A 281 -25.41 -3.76 0.20
CA LEU A 281 -26.27 -2.64 -0.19
C LEU A 281 -27.63 -2.83 0.46
N PRO A 282 -28.07 -1.92 1.39
CA PRO A 282 -29.33 -2.16 2.08
C PRO A 282 -30.53 -2.10 1.15
N ARG A 283 -31.24 -3.21 0.97
CA ARG A 283 -32.39 -3.35 0.09
C ARG A 283 -33.44 -2.25 0.30
N LYS A 284 -33.77 -1.95 1.57
CA LYS A 284 -34.75 -0.92 1.93
C LYS A 284 -34.41 0.48 1.42
N LEU A 285 -33.12 0.81 1.28
CA LEU A 285 -32.68 2.10 0.74
C LEU A 285 -33.01 2.21 -0.75
N VAL A 286 -32.74 1.14 -1.50
CA VAL A 286 -33.03 1.07 -2.94
C VAL A 286 -34.53 1.10 -3.17
N GLU A 287 -35.30 0.30 -2.44
CA GLU A 287 -36.77 0.27 -2.53
C GLU A 287 -37.39 1.65 -2.26
N LYS A 288 -36.89 2.39 -1.25
CA LYS A 288 -37.35 3.76 -0.94
C LYS A 288 -36.97 4.75 -2.03
N ALA A 289 -35.77 4.62 -2.62
CA ALA A 289 -35.28 5.57 -3.60
C ALA A 289 -35.90 5.39 -4.99
N ILE A 290 -36.32 4.16 -5.35
CA ILE A 290 -36.72 3.78 -6.70
C ILE A 290 -38.16 4.18 -7.05
N SER A 291 -38.96 4.69 -6.12
CA SER A 291 -40.33 5.12 -6.38
C SER A 291 -40.38 6.18 -7.49
N ASP A 292 -41.23 5.96 -8.51
CA ASP A 292 -41.47 6.86 -9.67
C ASP A 292 -40.23 7.09 -10.55
N ILE A 293 -39.28 6.18 -10.59
CA ILE A 293 -38.03 6.28 -11.33
C ILE A 293 -38.16 5.58 -12.70
N GLU A 294 -37.72 6.23 -13.75
CA GLU A 294 -37.68 5.70 -15.12
C GLU A 294 -36.33 5.14 -15.52
N LYS A 295 -35.24 5.74 -15.02
CA LYS A 295 -33.85 5.34 -15.29
C LYS A 295 -33.03 5.39 -14.04
N VAL A 296 -32.06 4.47 -13.91
CA VAL A 296 -31.06 4.45 -12.84
C VAL A 296 -29.67 4.59 -13.47
N LEU A 297 -28.85 5.49 -12.92
CA LEU A 297 -27.41 5.56 -13.18
C LEU A 297 -26.66 5.18 -11.91
N VAL A 298 -25.85 4.13 -11.96
CA VAL A 298 -24.96 3.76 -10.85
C VAL A 298 -23.59 4.37 -11.11
N VAL A 299 -23.08 5.14 -10.14
CA VAL A 299 -21.76 5.80 -10.19
C VAL A 299 -20.90 5.25 -9.06
N GLU A 300 -20.00 4.39 -9.42
CA GLU A 300 -19.05 3.74 -8.51
C GLU A 300 -17.69 3.58 -9.17
N GLU A 301 -16.64 3.42 -8.38
CA GLU A 301 -15.28 3.31 -8.90
C GLU A 301 -14.80 1.85 -8.88
N CYS A 302 -14.02 1.46 -9.88
CA CYS A 302 -13.52 0.13 -10.18
C CYS A 302 -14.60 -0.81 -10.73
N ASP A 303 -15.02 -1.81 -9.96
CA ASP A 303 -15.95 -2.87 -10.40
C ASP A 303 -17.42 -2.53 -10.11
N PRO A 304 -18.37 -3.13 -10.86
CA PRO A 304 -19.81 -2.86 -10.72
C PRO A 304 -20.43 -3.58 -9.51
N VAL A 305 -19.87 -3.37 -8.30
CA VAL A 305 -20.33 -4.06 -7.09
C VAL A 305 -21.69 -3.56 -6.61
N VAL A 306 -21.92 -2.24 -6.65
CA VAL A 306 -23.21 -1.64 -6.31
C VAL A 306 -24.21 -1.91 -7.44
N GLU A 307 -23.80 -1.75 -8.70
CA GLU A 307 -24.66 -1.98 -9.86
C GLU A 307 -25.26 -3.40 -9.87
N LEU A 308 -24.44 -4.42 -9.62
CA LEU A 308 -24.91 -5.81 -9.59
C LEU A 308 -25.92 -6.05 -8.47
N GLN A 309 -25.69 -5.48 -7.29
CA GLN A 309 -26.64 -5.56 -6.18
C GLN A 309 -27.94 -4.80 -6.49
N VAL A 310 -27.85 -3.60 -7.10
CA VAL A 310 -29.04 -2.85 -7.56
C VAL A 310 -29.86 -3.67 -8.55
N ARG A 311 -29.21 -4.26 -9.57
CA ARG A 311 -29.91 -5.11 -10.56
C ARG A 311 -30.60 -6.30 -9.91
N ALA A 312 -29.94 -6.97 -8.98
CA ALA A 312 -30.54 -8.09 -8.24
C ALA A 312 -31.75 -7.64 -7.41
N ILE A 313 -31.65 -6.52 -6.67
CA ILE A 313 -32.76 -5.96 -5.88
C ILE A 313 -33.95 -5.61 -6.77
N LEU A 314 -33.72 -4.93 -7.90
CA LEU A 314 -34.78 -4.55 -8.84
C LEU A 314 -35.49 -5.78 -9.43
N GLN A 315 -34.75 -6.81 -9.79
CA GLN A 315 -35.30 -8.07 -10.26
C GLN A 315 -36.18 -8.74 -9.19
N ASP A 316 -35.70 -8.79 -7.94
CA ASP A 316 -36.42 -9.41 -6.81
C ASP A 316 -37.75 -8.71 -6.48
N ILE A 317 -37.83 -7.38 -6.65
CA ILE A 317 -39.07 -6.61 -6.44
C ILE A 317 -39.95 -6.54 -7.68
N GLY A 318 -39.54 -7.20 -8.77
CA GLY A 318 -40.31 -7.27 -10.01
C GLY A 318 -40.36 -5.92 -10.79
N LEU A 319 -39.42 -5.02 -10.54
CA LEU A 319 -39.40 -3.71 -11.18
C LEU A 319 -38.46 -3.70 -12.40
N GLN A 320 -39.02 -3.35 -13.57
CA GLN A 320 -38.26 -3.21 -14.82
C GLN A 320 -37.89 -1.76 -15.06
N VAL A 321 -36.71 -1.37 -14.59
CA VAL A 321 -36.13 -0.05 -14.82
C VAL A 321 -34.80 -0.19 -15.55
N LYS A 322 -34.50 0.70 -16.48
CA LYS A 322 -33.25 0.67 -17.21
C LYS A 322 -32.11 1.16 -16.31
N VAL A 323 -31.15 0.26 -16.04
CA VAL A 323 -29.97 0.55 -15.23
C VAL A 323 -28.78 0.79 -16.14
N TYR A 324 -28.15 1.93 -15.95
CA TYR A 324 -26.88 2.33 -16.53
C TYR A 324 -25.81 2.32 -15.42
N GLY A 325 -24.59 2.08 -15.79
CA GLY A 325 -23.43 2.08 -14.89
C GLY A 325 -22.17 1.81 -15.69
N GLU A 326 -21.54 0.65 -15.49
CA GLU A 326 -20.34 0.26 -16.22
C GLU A 326 -20.44 0.39 -17.74
N ASN A 327 -21.59 0.05 -18.30
CA ASN A 327 -21.84 0.11 -19.74
C ASN A 327 -21.74 1.53 -20.34
N ILE A 328 -21.75 2.58 -19.51
CA ILE A 328 -21.57 3.97 -19.92
C ILE A 328 -20.30 4.57 -19.34
N LEU A 329 -20.04 4.36 -18.05
CA LEU A 329 -18.85 4.84 -17.37
C LEU A 329 -17.58 4.11 -17.83
N GLY A 330 -17.66 2.80 -18.12
CA GLY A 330 -16.52 1.93 -18.42
C GLY A 330 -15.65 1.68 -17.18
N ARG A 331 -14.67 0.79 -17.31
CA ARG A 331 -13.70 0.43 -16.23
C ARG A 331 -12.29 0.95 -16.50
N LYS A 332 -12.02 1.59 -17.61
CA LYS A 332 -10.67 1.99 -17.97
C LYS A 332 -10.23 3.24 -17.23
N GLY A 333 -9.26 3.10 -16.38
CA GLY A 333 -8.70 4.20 -15.58
C GLY A 333 -9.56 4.56 -14.35
N GLU A 334 -9.07 5.46 -13.53
CA GLU A 334 -9.81 5.97 -12.38
C GLU A 334 -11.08 6.72 -12.82
N LEU A 335 -12.08 6.78 -11.94
CA LEU A 335 -13.26 7.59 -12.15
C LEU A 335 -12.88 9.08 -12.10
N THR A 336 -13.35 9.85 -13.09
CA THR A 336 -13.10 11.30 -13.15
C THR A 336 -14.42 12.05 -13.26
N LEU A 337 -14.41 13.31 -12.86
CA LEU A 337 -15.57 14.18 -12.96
C LEU A 337 -16.09 14.26 -14.41
N ASP A 338 -15.22 14.46 -15.40
CA ASP A 338 -15.61 14.55 -16.82
C ASP A 338 -16.35 13.31 -17.29
N ARG A 339 -15.88 12.11 -16.95
CA ARG A 339 -16.54 10.84 -17.28
C ARG A 339 -17.95 10.76 -16.66
N VAL A 340 -18.07 11.22 -15.40
CA VAL A 340 -19.37 11.21 -14.71
C VAL A 340 -20.33 12.24 -15.30
N ILE A 341 -19.84 13.43 -15.68
CA ILE A 341 -20.67 14.44 -16.38
C ILE A 341 -21.16 13.90 -17.72
N GLU A 342 -20.26 13.34 -18.53
CA GLU A 342 -20.62 12.77 -19.85
C GLU A 342 -21.66 11.63 -19.72
N ALA A 343 -21.44 10.71 -18.76
CA ALA A 343 -22.39 9.64 -18.49
C ALA A 343 -23.74 10.15 -18.00
N THR A 344 -23.73 11.14 -17.10
CA THR A 344 -24.92 11.77 -16.57
C THR A 344 -25.70 12.50 -17.70
N ALA A 345 -25.01 13.31 -18.48
CA ALA A 345 -25.63 14.03 -19.62
C ALA A 345 -26.30 13.05 -20.60
N LYS A 346 -25.64 11.92 -20.89
CA LYS A 346 -26.20 10.88 -21.77
C LYS A 346 -27.45 10.22 -21.22
N VAL A 347 -27.48 9.91 -19.92
CA VAL A 347 -28.63 9.26 -19.26
C VAL A 347 -29.80 10.21 -19.14
N PHE A 348 -29.54 11.49 -18.88
CA PHE A 348 -30.54 12.56 -18.80
C PHE A 348 -30.93 13.13 -20.15
N GLU A 349 -30.24 12.73 -21.23
CA GLU A 349 -30.48 13.21 -22.59
C GLU A 349 -30.36 14.75 -22.72
N VAL A 350 -29.41 15.32 -21.98
CA VAL A 350 -29.10 16.76 -22.03
C VAL A 350 -27.81 16.99 -22.83
N PRO A 351 -27.73 18.10 -23.60
CA PRO A 351 -26.52 18.39 -24.35
C PRO A 351 -25.37 18.72 -23.42
N TRP A 352 -24.22 18.13 -23.68
CA TRP A 352 -22.97 18.45 -23.02
C TRP A 352 -21.83 18.42 -24.03
N THR A 353 -20.99 19.43 -23.98
CA THR A 353 -19.78 19.48 -24.77
C THR A 353 -18.61 19.55 -23.78
N THR A 354 -17.80 18.51 -23.75
CA THR A 354 -16.59 18.50 -22.93
C THR A 354 -15.72 19.70 -23.33
N PRO A 355 -15.30 20.53 -22.35
CA PRO A 355 -14.44 21.67 -22.64
C PRO A 355 -13.17 21.23 -23.38
N GLU A 356 -12.77 21.98 -24.40
CA GLU A 356 -11.57 21.68 -25.14
C GLU A 356 -10.34 21.83 -24.21
N VAL A 357 -9.61 20.74 -24.04
CA VAL A 357 -8.36 20.77 -23.26
C VAL A 357 -7.32 21.54 -24.07
N LEU A 358 -6.88 22.68 -23.53
CA LEU A 358 -5.77 23.44 -24.11
C LEU A 358 -4.53 22.54 -24.17
N LYS A 359 -4.09 22.23 -25.38
CA LYS A 359 -2.85 21.48 -25.57
C LYS A 359 -1.67 22.35 -25.19
N ALA A 360 -0.79 21.85 -24.36
CA ALA A 360 0.47 22.51 -24.07
C ALA A 360 1.26 22.71 -25.39
N PRO A 361 1.87 23.88 -25.61
CA PRO A 361 2.65 24.14 -26.82
C PRO A 361 3.86 23.21 -26.97
N ILE A 362 4.29 22.61 -25.85
CA ILE A 362 5.39 21.64 -25.80
C ILE A 362 4.92 20.47 -24.94
N GLU A 363 4.99 19.27 -25.49
CA GLU A 363 4.73 18.04 -24.74
C GLU A 363 5.91 17.79 -23.79
N PRO A 364 5.68 17.73 -22.45
CA PRO A 364 6.78 17.50 -21.53
C PRO A 364 7.33 16.08 -21.72
N PRO A 365 8.66 15.90 -21.63
CA PRO A 365 9.25 14.57 -21.72
C PRO A 365 8.75 13.67 -20.58
N PRO A 366 8.58 12.37 -20.82
CA PRO A 366 8.20 11.42 -19.77
C PRO A 366 9.22 11.44 -18.64
N ARG A 367 8.73 11.39 -17.40
CA ARG A 367 9.56 11.38 -16.18
C ARG A 367 9.29 10.11 -15.37
N PRO A 368 9.72 8.93 -15.85
CA PRO A 368 9.56 7.70 -15.09
C PRO A 368 10.33 7.79 -13.76
N PRO A 369 9.86 7.10 -12.71
CA PRO A 369 10.60 7.00 -11.46
C PRO A 369 11.95 6.32 -11.68
N ILE A 370 13.00 6.82 -11.02
CA ILE A 370 14.37 6.30 -11.12
C ILE A 370 14.99 6.15 -9.73
N LEU A 371 16.01 5.32 -9.61
CA LEU A 371 16.81 5.21 -8.40
C LEU A 371 17.44 6.56 -8.03
N CYS A 372 17.42 6.93 -6.76
CA CYS A 372 17.90 8.20 -6.24
C CYS A 372 19.41 8.41 -6.49
N ALA A 373 19.89 9.65 -6.38
CA ALA A 373 21.31 9.94 -6.30
C ALA A 373 21.92 9.26 -5.06
N GLY A 374 23.06 8.60 -5.24
CA GLY A 374 23.72 7.85 -4.17
C GLY A 374 22.96 6.61 -3.66
N CYS A 375 21.91 6.16 -4.34
CA CYS A 375 21.19 4.98 -3.93
C CYS A 375 22.09 3.74 -3.84
N PRO A 376 22.11 2.98 -2.71
CA PRO A 376 22.95 1.78 -2.58
C PRO A 376 22.54 0.67 -3.57
N HIS A 377 21.27 0.57 -3.92
CA HIS A 377 20.79 -0.40 -4.91
C HIS A 377 21.43 -0.17 -6.28
N ARG A 378 21.67 1.10 -6.65
CA ARG A 378 22.36 1.48 -7.88
C ARG A 378 23.77 0.89 -7.94
N ALA A 379 24.53 1.01 -6.86
CA ALA A 379 25.87 0.44 -6.76
C ALA A 379 25.86 -1.08 -6.80
N THR A 380 24.87 -1.70 -6.16
CA THR A 380 24.67 -3.16 -6.17
C THR A 380 24.36 -3.67 -7.59
N PHE A 381 23.45 -3.02 -8.31
CA PHE A 381 23.13 -3.42 -9.69
C PHE A 381 24.31 -3.24 -10.65
N TYR A 382 25.05 -2.16 -10.48
CA TYR A 382 26.31 -2.00 -11.22
C TYR A 382 27.28 -3.15 -10.94
N ALA A 383 27.48 -3.50 -9.66
CA ALA A 383 28.36 -4.59 -9.28
C ALA A 383 27.85 -5.96 -9.81
N LEU A 384 26.54 -6.21 -9.77
CA LEU A 384 25.91 -7.41 -10.31
C LEU A 384 26.16 -7.54 -11.82
N LYS A 385 25.93 -6.47 -12.58
CA LYS A 385 26.17 -6.42 -14.03
C LYS A 385 27.65 -6.70 -14.37
N ILE A 386 28.58 -6.19 -13.59
CA ILE A 386 30.02 -6.45 -13.83
C ILE A 386 30.40 -7.89 -13.45
N ALA A 387 29.87 -8.42 -12.34
CA ALA A 387 30.16 -9.78 -11.90
C ALA A 387 29.65 -10.81 -12.91
N THR A 388 28.42 -10.66 -13.42
CA THR A 388 27.87 -11.56 -14.44
C THR A 388 28.63 -11.49 -15.76
N LYS A 389 29.03 -10.29 -16.21
CA LYS A 389 29.91 -10.12 -17.39
C LYS A 389 31.26 -10.84 -17.23
N LYS A 390 31.89 -10.72 -16.05
CA LYS A 390 33.19 -11.38 -15.78
C LYS A 390 33.07 -12.90 -15.80
N LEU A 391 32.00 -13.44 -15.22
CA LEU A 391 31.72 -14.87 -15.18
C LEU A 391 31.16 -15.38 -16.50
N ARG A 392 30.82 -14.52 -17.47
CA ARG A 392 30.17 -14.82 -18.73
C ARG A 392 28.88 -15.62 -18.56
N VAL A 393 28.09 -15.25 -17.57
CA VAL A 393 26.77 -15.83 -17.27
C VAL A 393 25.66 -14.86 -17.58
N ASP A 394 24.51 -15.38 -17.96
CA ASP A 394 23.27 -14.64 -18.20
C ASP A 394 22.18 -15.22 -17.26
N PRO A 395 22.08 -14.72 -16.01
CA PRO A 395 21.12 -15.23 -15.04
C PRO A 395 19.68 -14.86 -15.40
N ILE A 396 18.72 -15.60 -14.84
CA ILE A 396 17.34 -15.12 -14.67
C ILE A 396 17.29 -14.26 -13.42
N TYR A 397 16.82 -13.03 -13.56
CA TYR A 397 16.62 -12.11 -12.43
C TYR A 397 15.17 -12.16 -11.95
N SER A 398 14.91 -12.93 -10.89
CA SER A 398 13.62 -12.97 -10.22
C SER A 398 13.52 -11.81 -9.24
N GLY A 399 12.78 -10.81 -9.63
CA GLY A 399 12.64 -9.55 -8.91
C GLY A 399 11.49 -9.50 -7.92
N ASP A 400 11.42 -8.40 -7.20
CA ASP A 400 10.44 -8.14 -6.15
C ASP A 400 10.02 -6.68 -6.09
N ILE A 401 9.04 -6.35 -5.24
CA ILE A 401 8.47 -5.02 -5.09
C ILE A 401 9.22 -4.21 -4.02
N GLY A 402 9.72 -3.05 -4.40
CA GLY A 402 10.42 -2.08 -3.56
C GLY A 402 11.18 -1.07 -4.40
N CYS A 403 11.98 -0.18 -3.80
CA CYS A 403 12.82 0.78 -4.55
C CYS A 403 13.70 0.09 -5.60
N TYR A 404 14.14 -1.12 -5.32
CA TYR A 404 14.98 -1.92 -6.20
C TYR A 404 14.25 -2.46 -7.44
N SER A 405 12.92 -2.46 -7.49
CA SER A 405 12.18 -2.78 -8.71
C SER A 405 12.51 -1.81 -9.86
N LEU A 406 12.97 -0.60 -9.52
CA LEU A 406 13.45 0.38 -10.50
C LEU A 406 14.74 -0.06 -11.22
N GLY A 407 15.38 -1.14 -10.78
CA GLY A 407 16.47 -1.82 -11.50
C GLY A 407 16.05 -2.53 -12.79
N ILE A 408 14.75 -2.58 -13.11
CA ILE A 408 14.21 -3.09 -14.38
C ILE A 408 14.65 -2.23 -15.57
N ALA A 409 14.83 -0.92 -15.35
CA ALA A 409 15.18 0.03 -16.40
C ALA A 409 16.68 -0.03 -16.76
N PRO A 410 17.04 0.34 -18.02
CA PRO A 410 18.43 0.54 -18.38
C PRO A 410 19.13 1.55 -17.44
N PRO A 411 20.44 1.38 -17.20
CA PRO A 411 21.35 0.40 -17.81
C PRO A 411 21.46 -0.92 -17.04
N TYR A 412 20.64 -1.16 -16.01
CA TYR A 412 20.81 -2.32 -15.13
C TYR A 412 20.13 -3.58 -15.69
N GLU A 413 18.86 -3.45 -16.08
CA GLU A 413 18.04 -4.54 -16.62
C GLU A 413 18.13 -5.81 -15.75
N ALA A 414 18.10 -5.59 -14.41
CA ALA A 414 18.34 -6.63 -13.41
C ALA A 414 17.03 -7.15 -12.78
N GLN A 415 15.94 -7.17 -13.58
CA GLN A 415 14.62 -7.66 -13.17
C GLN A 415 13.91 -8.23 -14.40
N ASP A 416 13.87 -9.56 -14.56
CA ASP A 416 13.16 -10.22 -15.66
C ASP A 416 11.68 -10.44 -15.35
N VAL A 417 11.36 -10.66 -14.08
CA VAL A 417 10.00 -10.93 -13.59
C VAL A 417 9.76 -10.29 -12.23
N ILE A 418 8.63 -9.61 -12.11
CA ILE A 418 8.12 -9.04 -10.84
C ILE A 418 6.62 -9.32 -10.83
N ILE A 419 6.11 -10.10 -9.87
CA ILE A 419 4.70 -10.46 -9.77
C ILE A 419 4.06 -9.80 -8.55
N GLU A 420 4.64 -10.03 -7.35
CA GLU A 420 4.10 -9.58 -6.07
C GLU A 420 5.22 -9.29 -5.07
N MET A 421 4.87 -8.68 -3.95
CA MET A 421 5.80 -8.44 -2.87
C MET A 421 6.13 -9.75 -2.13
N GLY A 422 7.42 -10.13 -2.13
CA GLY A 422 7.91 -11.37 -1.54
C GLY A 422 7.96 -12.55 -2.50
N GLY A 423 7.56 -12.38 -3.77
CA GLY A 423 7.51 -13.46 -4.76
C GLY A 423 8.85 -13.89 -5.34
N SER A 424 9.90 -13.06 -5.22
CA SER A 424 11.18 -13.27 -5.91
C SER A 424 11.83 -14.63 -5.61
N ILE A 425 11.95 -15.01 -4.35
CA ILE A 425 12.60 -16.28 -3.95
C ILE A 425 11.75 -17.49 -4.36
N GLY A 426 10.42 -17.39 -4.25
CA GLY A 426 9.50 -18.47 -4.67
C GLY A 426 9.56 -18.74 -6.16
N LEU A 427 9.54 -17.69 -6.99
CA LEU A 427 9.69 -17.78 -8.43
C LEU A 427 11.07 -18.32 -8.80
N ALA A 428 12.14 -17.82 -8.16
CA ALA A 428 13.50 -18.29 -8.37
C ALA A 428 13.65 -19.78 -8.09
N ASN A 429 13.00 -20.30 -7.03
CA ASN A 429 12.96 -21.73 -6.74
C ASN A 429 12.36 -22.52 -7.93
N GLY A 430 11.23 -22.05 -8.47
CA GLY A 430 10.63 -22.66 -9.66
C GLY A 430 11.56 -22.65 -10.88
N PHE A 431 12.17 -21.50 -11.18
CA PHE A 431 13.12 -21.38 -12.30
C PHE A 431 14.36 -22.28 -12.13
N ALA A 432 14.92 -22.35 -10.93
CA ALA A 432 16.09 -23.18 -10.65
C ALA A 432 15.85 -24.68 -10.91
N HIS A 433 14.62 -25.16 -10.71
CA HIS A 433 14.26 -26.54 -11.00
C HIS A 433 13.90 -26.79 -12.47
N THR A 434 13.46 -25.79 -13.21
CA THR A 434 12.91 -25.95 -14.57
C THR A 434 13.84 -25.45 -15.67
N VAL A 435 14.65 -24.43 -15.43
CA VAL A 435 15.58 -23.86 -16.42
C VAL A 435 17.00 -24.30 -16.12
N LYS A 436 17.55 -25.23 -16.91
CA LYS A 436 18.83 -25.90 -16.60
C LYS A 436 20.07 -25.19 -17.12
N ASN A 437 19.93 -24.30 -18.08
CA ASN A 437 21.02 -23.64 -18.77
C ASN A 437 21.32 -22.20 -18.32
N ARG A 438 20.62 -21.72 -17.32
CA ARG A 438 20.80 -20.37 -16.74
C ARG A 438 20.87 -20.44 -15.23
N SER A 439 21.72 -19.62 -14.63
CA SER A 439 21.71 -19.36 -13.18
C SER A 439 20.48 -18.55 -12.82
N VAL A 440 20.08 -18.59 -11.56
CA VAL A 440 18.94 -17.82 -11.06
C VAL A 440 19.37 -16.93 -9.91
N VAL A 441 19.00 -15.65 -9.98
CA VAL A 441 19.24 -14.65 -8.94
C VAL A 441 17.90 -14.10 -8.48
N ALA A 442 17.55 -14.35 -7.22
CA ALA A 442 16.41 -13.70 -6.56
C ALA A 442 16.88 -12.37 -5.98
N ILE A 443 16.18 -11.28 -6.28
CA ILE A 443 16.49 -9.93 -5.80
C ILE A 443 15.36 -9.46 -4.90
N ILE A 444 15.66 -9.18 -3.63
CA ILE A 444 14.67 -8.85 -2.61
C ILE A 444 15.20 -7.74 -1.68
N GLY A 445 14.32 -6.87 -1.18
CA GLY A 445 14.68 -5.87 -0.19
C GLY A 445 14.66 -6.41 1.25
N ASP A 446 15.24 -5.67 2.18
CA ASP A 446 15.30 -5.99 3.61
C ASP A 446 13.92 -6.14 4.26
N SER A 447 13.06 -5.15 4.11
CA SER A 447 11.68 -5.21 4.63
C SER A 447 10.89 -6.35 3.98
N THR A 448 11.01 -6.53 2.67
CA THR A 448 10.35 -7.59 1.91
C THR A 448 10.85 -8.98 2.29
N PHE A 449 12.14 -9.11 2.65
CA PHE A 449 12.68 -10.35 3.17
C PHE A 449 11.99 -10.81 4.47
N PHE A 450 11.74 -9.87 5.39
CA PHE A 450 10.94 -10.17 6.59
C PHE A 450 9.46 -10.38 6.28
N HIS A 451 8.91 -9.67 5.30
CA HIS A 451 7.50 -9.73 4.92
C HIS A 451 7.09 -11.13 4.42
N ALA A 452 7.78 -11.63 3.40
CA ALA A 452 7.42 -12.89 2.76
C ALA A 452 8.62 -13.70 2.24
N GLY A 453 9.86 -13.25 2.44
CA GLY A 453 11.06 -13.94 1.95
C GLY A 453 11.47 -15.16 2.76
N LEU A 454 11.08 -15.24 4.05
CA LEU A 454 11.52 -16.32 4.93
C LEU A 454 10.94 -17.71 4.55
N PRO A 455 9.63 -17.88 4.36
CA PRO A 455 9.07 -19.17 3.95
C PRO A 455 9.64 -19.69 2.62
N PRO A 456 9.73 -18.90 1.53
CA PRO A 456 10.30 -19.39 0.29
C PRO A 456 11.81 -19.67 0.37
N LEU A 457 12.57 -19.00 1.25
CA LEU A 457 13.97 -19.35 1.50
C LEU A 457 14.08 -20.73 2.17
N ILE A 458 13.27 -21.00 3.19
CA ILE A 458 13.19 -22.35 3.81
C ILE A 458 12.84 -23.39 2.76
N ASN A 459 11.86 -23.10 1.90
CA ASN A 459 11.44 -23.99 0.82
C ASN A 459 12.57 -24.26 -0.19
N ALA A 460 13.34 -23.22 -0.55
CA ALA A 460 14.48 -23.35 -1.45
C ALA A 460 15.58 -24.25 -0.84
N VAL A 461 15.91 -24.04 0.44
CA VAL A 461 16.87 -24.88 1.16
C VAL A 461 16.39 -26.33 1.24
N TYR A 462 15.15 -26.55 1.67
CA TYR A 462 14.56 -27.88 1.79
C TYR A 462 14.56 -28.66 0.47
N ASN A 463 14.24 -27.97 -0.65
CA ASN A 463 14.19 -28.58 -1.97
C ASN A 463 15.50 -28.45 -2.76
N ARG A 464 16.57 -27.94 -2.17
CA ARG A 464 17.90 -27.78 -2.78
C ARG A 464 17.86 -27.03 -4.13
N ALA A 465 17.18 -25.88 -4.15
CA ALA A 465 17.14 -25.04 -5.33
C ALA A 465 18.43 -24.23 -5.47
N PRO A 466 19.20 -24.37 -6.54
CA PRO A 466 20.46 -23.63 -6.72
C PRO A 466 20.18 -22.16 -7.09
N VAL A 467 20.13 -21.30 -6.09
CA VAL A 467 19.73 -19.88 -6.24
C VAL A 467 20.70 -18.97 -5.49
N LEU A 468 21.05 -17.84 -6.12
CA LEU A 468 21.62 -16.70 -5.40
C LEU A 468 20.48 -15.78 -4.95
N VAL A 469 20.29 -15.62 -3.65
CA VAL A 469 19.41 -14.61 -3.08
C VAL A 469 20.22 -13.36 -2.75
N LEU A 470 19.94 -12.26 -3.43
CA LEU A 470 20.59 -10.96 -3.24
C LEU A 470 19.64 -10.04 -2.47
N VAL A 471 19.89 -9.87 -1.18
CA VAL A 471 19.11 -8.99 -0.31
C VAL A 471 19.69 -7.57 -0.37
N LEU A 472 18.87 -6.63 -0.79
CA LEU A 472 19.21 -5.22 -0.90
C LEU A 472 18.81 -4.48 0.39
N ASP A 473 19.72 -4.50 1.38
CA ASP A 473 19.48 -3.96 2.72
C ASP A 473 19.83 -2.47 2.79
N ASN A 474 18.80 -1.62 2.74
CA ASN A 474 18.94 -0.18 2.88
C ASN A 474 18.48 0.35 4.26
N GLU A 475 18.26 -0.57 5.20
CA GLU A 475 17.90 -0.31 6.60
C GLU A 475 16.61 0.53 6.77
N THR A 476 15.64 0.38 5.83
CA THR A 476 14.34 1.06 5.91
C THR A 476 13.35 0.56 4.87
N THR A 477 12.05 0.66 5.11
CA THR A 477 11.00 0.48 4.09
C THR A 477 10.89 1.76 3.27
N GLY A 478 11.83 1.94 2.30
CA GLY A 478 12.10 3.22 1.68
C GLY A 478 10.99 3.77 0.78
N MET A 479 10.34 2.91 -0.01
CA MET A 479 9.39 3.32 -1.06
C MET A 479 8.12 3.98 -0.51
N THR A 480 7.69 3.58 0.67
CA THR A 480 6.41 3.99 1.29
C THR A 480 6.54 5.12 2.31
N GLY A 481 7.77 5.59 2.63
CA GLY A 481 7.97 6.70 3.56
C GLY A 481 9.04 6.46 4.64
N PHE A 482 9.92 5.46 4.46
CA PHE A 482 11.03 5.15 5.37
C PHE A 482 10.61 4.56 6.72
N GLN A 483 9.54 3.79 6.74
CA GLN A 483 9.07 3.13 7.95
C GLN A 483 10.10 2.12 8.46
N PRO A 484 10.19 1.94 9.79
CA PRO A 484 11.05 0.92 10.37
C PRO A 484 10.50 -0.49 10.12
N HIS A 485 11.41 -1.47 10.16
CA HIS A 485 11.13 -2.89 10.11
C HIS A 485 12.05 -3.64 11.08
N PRO A 486 11.87 -4.95 11.34
CA PRO A 486 12.66 -5.68 12.37
C PRO A 486 14.18 -5.52 12.25
N GLY A 487 14.72 -5.37 11.04
CA GLY A 487 16.15 -5.16 10.79
C GLY A 487 16.67 -3.79 11.20
N THR A 488 15.80 -2.81 11.48
CA THR A 488 16.23 -1.45 11.88
C THR A 488 16.52 -1.34 13.38
N GLY A 489 15.84 -2.14 14.21
CA GLY A 489 15.90 -2.03 15.66
C GLY A 489 15.17 -0.82 16.24
N VAL A 490 14.21 -0.25 15.48
CA VAL A 490 13.37 0.88 15.89
C VAL A 490 11.91 0.47 15.75
N ARG A 491 11.05 0.87 16.70
CA ARG A 491 9.58 0.64 16.66
C ARG A 491 8.85 1.78 15.96
N ALA A 492 7.56 1.58 15.68
CA ALA A 492 6.72 2.56 14.99
C ALA A 492 6.69 3.92 15.69
N ASP A 493 6.69 3.96 16.99
CA ASP A 493 6.70 5.16 17.85
C ASP A 493 8.09 5.82 17.97
N GLY A 494 9.10 5.30 17.26
CA GLY A 494 10.48 5.78 17.28
C GLY A 494 11.30 5.30 18.49
N THR A 495 10.73 4.50 19.39
CA THR A 495 11.47 3.94 20.55
C THR A 495 12.34 2.77 20.12
N PRO A 496 13.41 2.46 20.89
CA PRO A 496 14.27 1.30 20.61
C PRO A 496 13.49 -0.02 20.63
N GLY A 497 13.71 -0.84 19.61
CA GLY A 497 13.25 -2.22 19.50
C GLY A 497 14.41 -3.20 19.41
N LYS A 498 14.12 -4.49 19.41
CA LYS A 498 15.15 -5.52 19.22
C LYS A 498 15.45 -5.67 17.73
N LYS A 499 16.71 -5.45 17.33
CA LYS A 499 17.16 -5.68 15.95
C LYS A 499 17.21 -7.17 15.63
N VAL A 500 16.65 -7.55 14.49
CA VAL A 500 16.69 -8.91 13.94
C VAL A 500 17.68 -8.93 12.78
N TYR A 501 18.59 -9.91 12.78
CA TYR A 501 19.67 -10.00 11.82
C TYR A 501 19.36 -11.05 10.75
N MET A 502 19.22 -10.61 9.50
CA MET A 502 18.88 -11.47 8.35
C MET A 502 19.93 -12.56 8.09
N GLU A 503 21.21 -12.21 8.24
CA GLU A 503 22.33 -13.15 8.10
C GLU A 503 22.23 -14.34 9.06
N ARG A 504 21.90 -14.07 10.33
CA ARG A 504 21.74 -15.13 11.34
C ARG A 504 20.54 -16.04 11.04
N ILE A 505 19.48 -15.47 10.49
CA ILE A 505 18.32 -16.26 10.08
C ILE A 505 18.71 -17.16 8.90
N ALA A 506 19.35 -16.62 7.86
CA ALA A 506 19.77 -17.39 6.70
C ALA A 506 20.73 -18.53 7.08
N GLU A 507 21.71 -18.26 7.95
CA GLU A 507 22.62 -19.28 8.50
C GLU A 507 21.85 -20.38 9.25
N ALA A 508 20.91 -19.99 10.14
CA ALA A 508 20.10 -20.94 10.90
C ALA A 508 19.17 -21.80 10.03
N MET A 509 18.79 -21.32 8.85
CA MET A 509 18.01 -22.07 7.87
C MET A 509 18.85 -23.12 7.09
N GLY A 510 20.17 -23.08 7.20
CA GLY A 510 21.07 -24.01 6.51
C GLY A 510 21.43 -23.59 5.09
N VAL A 511 21.46 -22.29 4.79
CA VAL A 511 21.99 -21.74 3.54
C VAL A 511 23.47 -22.06 3.42
N ASP A 512 23.95 -22.52 2.24
CA ASP A 512 25.32 -22.99 2.05
C ASP A 512 26.35 -21.85 2.12
N TYR A 513 25.96 -20.64 1.75
CA TYR A 513 26.85 -19.46 1.77
C TYR A 513 26.11 -18.19 2.12
N VAL A 514 26.56 -17.47 3.16
CA VAL A 514 26.03 -16.18 3.59
C VAL A 514 27.17 -15.17 3.66
N GLU A 515 26.99 -14.00 3.02
CA GLU A 515 27.99 -12.93 3.07
C GLU A 515 27.31 -11.56 3.09
N ILE A 516 27.84 -10.62 3.90
CA ILE A 516 27.44 -9.22 3.94
C ILE A 516 28.52 -8.38 3.28
N PHE A 517 28.11 -7.44 2.41
CA PHE A 517 29.04 -6.50 1.82
C PHE A 517 28.46 -5.08 1.72
N ASP A 518 29.36 -4.08 1.71
CA ASP A 518 28.98 -2.69 1.43
C ASP A 518 29.03 -2.42 -0.08
N PRO A 519 27.90 -2.11 -0.74
CA PRO A 519 27.85 -1.87 -2.18
C PRO A 519 28.64 -0.61 -2.62
N TYR A 520 28.95 0.33 -1.72
CA TYR A 520 29.79 1.47 -2.05
C TYR A 520 31.26 1.07 -2.20
N SER A 521 31.69 -0.04 -1.63
CA SER A 521 32.99 -0.68 -1.92
C SER A 521 32.87 -1.54 -3.17
N VAL A 522 32.72 -0.90 -4.33
CA VAL A 522 32.30 -1.53 -5.59
C VAL A 522 33.13 -2.77 -5.98
N LYS A 523 34.45 -2.71 -5.80
CA LYS A 523 35.33 -3.87 -6.09
C LYS A 523 34.98 -5.07 -5.21
N LYS A 524 34.82 -4.86 -3.88
CA LYS A 524 34.45 -5.93 -2.94
C LYS A 524 33.04 -6.45 -3.23
N ALA A 525 32.13 -5.58 -3.61
CA ALA A 525 30.76 -5.97 -4.00
C ALA A 525 30.76 -6.91 -5.23
N ILE A 526 31.57 -6.58 -6.26
CA ILE A 526 31.72 -7.45 -7.43
C ILE A 526 32.27 -8.81 -7.02
N GLU A 527 33.33 -8.85 -6.19
CA GLU A 527 33.94 -10.09 -5.73
C GLU A 527 32.98 -10.95 -4.88
N ALA A 528 32.18 -10.34 -4.00
CA ALA A 528 31.15 -11.03 -3.21
C ALA A 528 30.07 -11.65 -4.12
N ILE A 529 29.57 -10.89 -5.10
CA ILE A 529 28.56 -11.39 -6.04
C ILE A 529 29.13 -12.52 -6.93
N GLU A 530 30.39 -12.44 -7.36
CA GLU A 530 31.06 -13.53 -8.06
C GLU A 530 31.12 -14.82 -7.22
N ARG A 531 31.40 -14.72 -5.89
CA ARG A 531 31.38 -15.88 -4.98
C ARG A 531 29.98 -16.47 -4.86
N GLY A 532 28.96 -15.67 -4.61
CA GLY A 532 27.59 -16.15 -4.49
C GLY A 532 27.08 -16.81 -5.77
N LEU A 533 27.38 -16.22 -6.95
CA LEU A 533 27.03 -16.82 -8.24
C LEU A 533 27.72 -18.19 -8.44
N LYS A 534 29.00 -18.33 -8.07
CA LYS A 534 29.72 -19.59 -8.17
C LYS A 534 29.11 -20.68 -7.27
N VAL A 535 28.63 -20.31 -6.07
CA VAL A 535 27.92 -21.25 -5.19
C VAL A 535 26.63 -21.74 -5.85
N ALA A 536 25.82 -20.82 -6.38
CA ALA A 536 24.57 -21.17 -7.07
C ALA A 536 24.84 -22.01 -8.33
N MET A 537 25.85 -21.68 -9.13
CA MET A 537 26.27 -22.46 -10.30
C MET A 537 26.78 -23.86 -9.92
N GLY A 538 27.34 -24.01 -8.72
CA GLY A 538 27.77 -25.28 -8.16
C GLY A 538 26.65 -26.12 -7.55
N GLY A 539 25.40 -25.68 -7.61
CA GLY A 539 24.24 -26.42 -7.09
C GLY A 539 23.84 -26.04 -5.66
N GLY A 540 24.51 -25.06 -5.05
CA GLY A 540 24.24 -24.58 -3.69
C GLY A 540 23.29 -23.37 -3.66
N ILE A 541 22.97 -22.95 -2.43
CA ILE A 541 22.16 -21.75 -2.15
C ILE A 541 23.05 -20.69 -1.49
N ALA A 542 23.07 -19.49 -2.04
CA ALA A 542 23.78 -18.36 -1.48
C ALA A 542 22.83 -17.23 -1.08
N VAL A 543 23.05 -16.62 0.07
CA VAL A 543 22.38 -15.38 0.48
C VAL A 543 23.43 -14.29 0.63
N LEU A 544 23.35 -13.29 -0.20
CA LEU A 544 24.22 -12.11 -0.13
C LEU A 544 23.41 -10.90 0.35
N ILE A 545 23.93 -10.18 1.33
CA ILE A 545 23.27 -8.99 1.90
C ILE A 545 24.10 -7.76 1.55
N ALA A 546 23.59 -6.98 0.58
CA ALA A 546 24.17 -5.71 0.19
C ALA A 546 23.69 -4.61 1.16
N ARG A 547 24.41 -4.44 2.26
CA ARG A 547 24.01 -3.57 3.39
C ARG A 547 24.63 -2.19 3.28
N ARG A 548 23.77 -1.20 3.10
CA ARG A 548 24.12 0.21 3.17
C ARG A 548 22.89 1.05 3.39
N GLU A 549 22.92 1.93 4.39
CA GLU A 549 21.81 2.82 4.70
C GLU A 549 21.29 3.58 3.47
N CYS A 550 19.97 3.76 3.37
CA CYS A 550 19.35 4.57 2.34
C CYS A 550 19.97 5.98 2.27
N SER A 551 20.42 6.39 1.09
CA SER A 551 21.12 7.67 0.90
C SER A 551 20.28 8.88 1.33
N LEU A 552 18.96 8.84 1.14
CA LEU A 552 18.07 9.93 1.56
C LEU A 552 17.97 10.01 3.09
N ASN A 553 17.91 8.88 3.79
CA ASN A 553 17.94 8.85 5.25
C ASN A 553 19.30 9.32 5.79
N ALA A 554 20.39 8.89 5.17
CA ALA A 554 21.73 9.30 5.55
C ALA A 554 21.94 10.82 5.38
N VAL A 555 21.38 11.42 4.33
CA VAL A 555 21.39 12.89 4.13
C VAL A 555 20.56 13.61 5.18
N ARG A 556 19.32 13.16 5.42
CA ARG A 556 18.41 13.75 6.43
C ARG A 556 19.00 13.75 7.83
N SER A 557 19.80 12.74 8.16
CA SER A 557 20.45 12.58 9.47
C SER A 557 21.89 13.11 9.50
N GLY A 558 22.36 13.79 8.45
CA GLY A 558 23.70 14.38 8.38
C GLY A 558 24.86 13.38 8.30
N ARG A 559 24.58 12.08 8.07
CA ARG A 559 25.63 11.04 7.91
C ARG A 559 26.21 10.99 6.49
N LEU A 560 25.54 11.58 5.52
CA LEU A 560 25.98 11.70 4.14
C LEU A 560 25.75 13.14 3.67
N GLY A 561 26.69 13.69 2.92
CA GLY A 561 26.59 15.07 2.42
C GLY A 561 27.82 15.52 1.67
N GLY A 562 27.76 16.75 1.18
CA GLY A 562 28.75 17.32 0.28
C GLY A 562 28.48 16.89 -1.17
N ALA A 563 29.37 17.28 -2.05
CA ALA A 563 29.28 16.96 -3.47
C ALA A 563 30.64 16.49 -4.01
N TYR A 564 30.61 15.92 -5.18
CA TYR A 564 31.80 15.67 -6.00
C TYR A 564 31.81 16.61 -7.19
N GLN A 565 32.98 16.87 -7.72
CA GLN A 565 33.19 17.56 -8.98
C GLN A 565 34.06 16.71 -9.89
N VAL A 566 33.97 16.93 -11.20
CA VAL A 566 34.80 16.24 -12.18
C VAL A 566 36.07 17.01 -12.40
N ASP A 567 37.21 16.39 -12.15
CA ASP A 567 38.53 16.92 -12.53
C ASP A 567 38.68 16.78 -14.06
N ALA A 568 38.54 17.91 -14.75
CA ALA A 568 38.58 17.99 -16.20
C ALA A 568 39.92 17.52 -16.81
N ILE A 569 41.01 17.64 -16.04
CA ILE A 569 42.35 17.21 -16.51
C ILE A 569 42.48 15.69 -16.49
N LYS A 570 41.94 15.04 -15.43
CA LYS A 570 41.98 13.59 -15.31
C LYS A 570 40.90 12.89 -16.15
N CYS A 571 39.77 13.54 -16.40
CA CYS A 571 38.63 12.95 -17.05
C CYS A 571 38.89 12.58 -18.51
N LYS A 572 38.85 11.31 -18.85
CA LYS A 572 39.01 10.81 -20.23
C LYS A 572 37.72 10.82 -21.05
N LYS A 573 36.62 11.38 -20.52
CA LYS A 573 35.29 11.41 -21.18
C LYS A 573 34.77 10.04 -21.67
N CYS A 574 35.12 8.98 -20.98
CA CYS A 574 34.72 7.61 -21.35
C CYS A 574 33.22 7.31 -21.11
N MET A 575 32.49 8.21 -20.47
CA MET A 575 31.04 8.14 -20.15
C MET A 575 30.59 6.94 -19.29
N LEU A 576 31.50 6.18 -18.68
CA LEU A 576 31.17 5.03 -17.83
C LEU A 576 30.24 5.43 -16.67
N CYS A 577 30.50 6.59 -16.05
CA CYS A 577 29.69 7.15 -14.96
C CYS A 577 28.28 7.57 -15.40
N VAL A 578 28.09 7.91 -16.67
CA VAL A 578 26.81 8.26 -17.29
C VAL A 578 26.07 7.01 -17.75
N ASN A 579 26.72 6.18 -18.56
CA ASN A 579 26.06 5.07 -19.27
C ASN A 579 25.87 3.81 -18.42
N GLU A 580 26.77 3.55 -17.46
CA GLU A 580 26.75 2.29 -16.68
C GLU A 580 26.30 2.52 -15.23
N LEU A 581 26.70 3.62 -14.58
CA LEU A 581 26.21 3.98 -13.25
C LEU A 581 24.88 4.75 -13.31
N ALA A 582 24.67 5.54 -14.33
CA ALA A 582 23.48 6.33 -14.61
C ALA A 582 22.94 7.12 -13.39
N CYS A 583 23.85 7.73 -12.60
CA CYS A 583 23.45 8.51 -11.44
C CYS A 583 22.75 9.81 -11.87
N PRO A 584 21.53 10.14 -11.34
CA PRO A 584 20.80 11.36 -11.74
C PRO A 584 21.51 12.67 -11.40
N ALA A 585 22.53 12.63 -10.53
CA ALA A 585 23.39 13.77 -10.26
C ALA A 585 24.48 13.99 -11.33
N ILE A 586 24.62 13.10 -12.33
CA ILE A 586 25.62 13.20 -13.38
C ILE A 586 24.94 13.50 -14.70
N ILE A 587 25.16 14.66 -15.25
CA ILE A 587 24.69 15.08 -16.57
C ILE A 587 25.83 15.16 -17.57
N VAL A 588 25.49 15.27 -18.85
CA VAL A 588 26.49 15.56 -19.92
C VAL A 588 26.37 17.02 -20.31
N GLU A 589 27.45 17.75 -20.17
CA GLU A 589 27.56 19.15 -20.62
C GLU A 589 28.79 19.29 -21.50
N ASN A 590 28.63 19.85 -22.69
CA ASN A 590 29.72 20.03 -23.68
C ASN A 590 30.52 18.73 -23.95
N GLY A 591 29.82 17.58 -24.03
CA GLY A 591 30.43 16.29 -24.30
C GLY A 591 31.28 15.74 -23.14
N ALA A 592 31.12 16.23 -21.93
CA ALA A 592 31.78 15.73 -20.72
C ALA A 592 30.79 15.51 -19.56
N PRO A 593 31.07 14.56 -18.65
CA PRO A 593 30.25 14.40 -17.45
C PRO A 593 30.44 15.62 -16.52
N LYS A 594 29.35 16.10 -15.97
CA LYS A 594 29.28 17.15 -14.96
C LYS A 594 28.41 16.72 -13.79
N ILE A 595 28.78 17.04 -12.56
CA ILE A 595 27.98 16.79 -11.37
C ILE A 595 27.05 17.98 -11.12
N MET A 596 25.77 17.66 -10.86
CA MET A 596 24.81 18.61 -10.32
C MET A 596 24.93 18.59 -8.78
N GLU A 597 25.59 19.60 -8.22
CA GLU A 597 25.93 19.66 -6.79
C GLU A 597 24.67 19.65 -5.89
N ASN A 598 23.58 20.26 -6.34
CA ASN A 598 22.31 20.31 -5.62
C ASN A 598 21.58 18.96 -5.56
N ILE A 599 21.99 18.00 -6.39
CA ILE A 599 21.41 16.63 -6.40
C ILE A 599 22.42 15.62 -5.80
N CYS A 600 23.72 15.93 -5.92
CA CYS A 600 24.76 15.04 -5.42
C CYS A 600 24.71 14.92 -3.89
N VAL A 601 24.78 13.70 -3.39
CA VAL A 601 24.76 13.39 -1.94
C VAL A 601 26.13 12.99 -1.38
N GLY A 602 27.19 13.10 -2.17
CA GLY A 602 28.57 12.85 -1.73
C GLY A 602 28.92 11.39 -1.44
N CYS A 603 28.22 10.40 -2.02
CA CYS A 603 28.43 8.98 -1.75
C CYS A 603 29.76 8.39 -2.28
N GLY A 604 30.37 9.01 -3.31
CA GLY A 604 31.67 8.62 -3.86
C GLY A 604 31.67 7.43 -4.84
N VAL A 605 30.55 6.77 -5.09
CA VAL A 605 30.47 5.58 -5.98
C VAL A 605 30.98 5.91 -7.40
N CYS A 606 30.69 7.11 -7.91
CA CYS A 606 31.21 7.56 -9.21
C CYS A 606 32.75 7.54 -9.28
N ASN A 607 33.42 7.87 -8.17
CA ASN A 607 34.88 7.80 -8.09
C ASN A 607 35.38 6.34 -7.97
N GLU A 608 34.61 5.47 -7.27
CA GLU A 608 34.96 4.04 -7.17
C GLU A 608 34.99 3.35 -8.55
N ILE A 609 34.02 3.66 -9.41
CA ILE A 609 33.96 3.07 -10.75
C ILE A 609 34.83 3.76 -11.80
N CYS A 610 35.31 4.98 -11.52
CA CYS A 610 36.09 5.75 -12.45
C CYS A 610 37.52 5.16 -12.59
N PRO A 611 37.93 4.71 -13.78
CA PRO A 611 39.26 4.08 -13.95
C PRO A 611 40.42 5.02 -13.70
N VAL A 612 40.20 6.34 -13.83
CA VAL A 612 41.21 7.36 -13.62
C VAL A 612 40.97 8.23 -12.37
N LYS A 613 39.98 7.85 -11.54
CA LYS A 613 39.62 8.56 -10.30
C LYS A 613 39.46 10.06 -10.50
N ALA A 614 38.70 10.45 -11.51
CA ALA A 614 38.51 11.84 -11.90
C ALA A 614 37.47 12.60 -11.07
N PHE A 615 36.87 11.99 -10.05
CA PHE A 615 35.89 12.66 -9.19
C PHE A 615 36.55 13.09 -7.88
N VAL A 616 36.48 14.37 -7.59
CA VAL A 616 37.08 15.00 -6.39
C VAL A 616 35.96 15.46 -5.48
N LYS A 617 36.01 15.10 -4.20
CA LYS A 617 35.02 15.55 -3.21
C LYS A 617 35.26 17.04 -2.91
N VAL A 618 34.20 17.84 -3.01
CA VAL A 618 34.16 19.25 -2.65
C VAL A 618 33.15 19.40 -1.51
N ARG A 619 33.70 19.78 -0.32
CA ARG A 619 32.96 19.91 0.95
C ARG A 619 32.27 18.66 1.48
#